data_ebc9c75b06a0ba0570d99ea9b01084aa
#
_entry.id   ebc9c75b06a0ba0570d99ea9b01084aa
#
_cell.length_a   1.000
_cell.length_b   1.000
_cell.length_c   1.000
_cell.angle_alpha   90.00
_cell.angle_beta   90.00
_cell.angle_gamma   90.00
#
_symmetry.space_group_name_H-M   'P 1'
#
loop_
_entity.id
_entity.type
_entity.pdbx_description
1 polymer ?
#
loop_
_entity_poly.entity_id
_entity_poly.type
_entity_poly.pdbx_seq_one_letter_code
_entity_poly.pdbx_strand_id
1 'polypeptide(L)'
;MTQNVVTHPLNPRTVRLADAFFDLEDDMNVAFRQSRLATIALEQILGEVQALHKTAEQRGDSCTEYHLRQIKRGLSAAFDAVTEVDAAASRLEHRYYLAESA
;
A
#
# COMPACT_ATOMS: atom_id res chain seq x y z
N MET A 1 16.96 2.29 -48.23
CA MET A 1 16.41 2.28 -47.69
C MET A 1 16.42 2.19 -46.67
N THR A 2 16.30 2.40 -46.25
CA THR A 2 16.19 2.32 -45.47
C THR A 2 15.61 2.49 -44.59
N GLN A 3 15.20 2.72 -44.29
CA GLN A 3 14.53 2.92 -43.49
C GLN A 3 13.87 2.35 -42.90
N ASN A 4 13.61 2.03 -43.01
CA ASN A 4 12.61 1.42 -42.56
C ASN A 4 12.74 0.74 -41.39
N VAL A 5 13.67 0.34 -41.05
CA VAL A 5 13.93 -0.31 -39.88
C VAL A 5 13.61 0.52 -38.68
N VAL A 6 14.07 1.70 -38.69
CA VAL A 6 13.85 2.63 -37.61
C VAL A 6 12.41 3.04 -37.52
N THR A 7 11.80 3.14 -38.66
CA THR A 7 10.42 3.61 -38.69
C THR A 7 9.43 2.48 -38.67
N HIS A 8 9.93 1.28 -38.41
CA HIS A 8 9.06 0.13 -38.37
C HIS A 8 8.01 0.29 -37.30
N PRO A 9 6.76 0.41 -37.67
CA PRO A 9 5.73 0.66 -36.69
C PRO A 9 5.54 -0.54 -35.77
N LEU A 10 5.35 -0.27 -34.50
CA LEU A 10 4.99 -1.30 -33.58
C LEU A 10 3.60 -1.79 -33.87
N ASN A 11 3.38 -3.07 -33.68
CA ASN A 11 2.06 -3.66 -33.75
C ASN A 11 1.13 -2.94 -32.74
N PRO A 12 -0.09 -2.56 -33.14
CA PRO A 12 -1.01 -1.90 -32.21
C PRO A 12 -1.26 -2.68 -30.92
N ARG A 13 -1.22 -4.01 -30.99
CA ARG A 13 -1.33 -4.85 -29.80
C ARG A 13 -0.13 -4.64 -28.87
N THR A 14 1.06 -4.56 -29.41
CA THR A 14 2.29 -4.31 -28.64
C THR A 14 2.23 -2.95 -27.97
N VAL A 15 1.77 -1.94 -28.68
CA VAL A 15 1.62 -0.59 -28.12
C VAL A 15 0.61 -0.60 -26.97
N ARG A 16 -0.51 -1.28 -27.12
CA ARG A 16 -1.51 -1.37 -26.06
C ARG A 16 -0.99 -2.11 -24.84
N LEU A 17 -0.19 -3.13 -25.03
CA LEU A 17 0.45 -3.86 -23.93
C LEU A 17 1.46 -2.97 -23.20
N ALA A 18 2.25 -2.21 -23.94
CA ALA A 18 3.20 -1.28 -23.33
C ALA A 18 2.48 -0.22 -22.51
N ASP A 19 1.41 0.37 -23.05
CA ASP A 19 0.61 1.34 -22.32
C ASP A 19 0.00 0.73 -21.05
N ALA A 20 -0.48 -0.50 -21.14
CA ALA A 20 -1.03 -1.21 -19.98
C ALA A 20 0.04 -1.44 -18.90
N PHE A 21 1.28 -1.73 -19.29
CA PHE A 21 2.39 -1.86 -18.33
C PHE A 21 2.73 -0.55 -17.66
N PHE A 22 2.73 0.55 -18.40
CA PHE A 22 2.96 1.87 -17.80
C PHE A 22 1.85 2.26 -16.84
N ASP A 23 0.60 2.01 -17.21
CA ASP A 23 -0.54 2.28 -16.34
C ASP A 23 -0.47 1.43 -15.07
N LEU A 24 -0.07 0.17 -15.21
CA LEU A 24 0.12 -0.73 -14.08
C LEU A 24 1.21 -0.23 -13.13
N GLU A 25 2.30 0.27 -13.67
CA GLU A 25 3.40 0.84 -12.88
C GLU A 25 2.92 2.04 -12.06
N ASP A 26 2.16 2.94 -12.68
CA ASP A 26 1.61 4.10 -12.00
C ASP A 26 0.66 3.69 -10.85
N ASP A 27 -0.24 2.76 -11.12
CA ASP A 27 -1.19 2.25 -10.12
C ASP A 27 -0.46 1.56 -8.98
N MET A 28 0.58 0.81 -9.29
CA MET A 28 1.41 0.13 -8.31
C MET A 28 2.14 1.12 -7.41
N ASN A 29 2.70 2.18 -7.99
CA ASN A 29 3.39 3.23 -7.24
C ASN A 29 2.43 3.99 -6.32
N VAL A 30 1.21 4.25 -6.79
CA VAL A 30 0.15 4.86 -5.99
C VAL A 30 -0.22 3.94 -4.82
N ALA A 31 -0.41 2.66 -5.08
CA ALA A 31 -0.75 1.68 -4.05
C ALA A 31 0.31 1.62 -2.96
N PHE A 32 1.59 1.59 -3.33
CA PHE A 32 2.70 1.61 -2.38
C PHE A 32 2.70 2.85 -1.52
N ARG A 33 2.56 4.01 -2.16
CA ARG A 33 2.56 5.28 -1.45
C ARG A 33 1.41 5.37 -0.47
N GLN A 34 0.21 4.99 -0.89
CA GLN A 34 -0.97 5.02 -0.04
C GLN A 34 -0.85 4.03 1.13
N SER A 35 -0.33 2.84 0.87
CA SER A 35 -0.10 1.83 1.89
C SER A 35 0.88 2.34 2.96
N ARG A 36 1.98 2.97 2.55
CA ARG A 36 2.97 3.52 3.48
C ARG A 36 2.42 4.67 4.30
N LEU A 37 1.66 5.57 3.67
CA LEU A 37 1.02 6.67 4.38
C LEU A 37 0.00 6.15 5.39
N ALA A 38 -0.77 5.13 5.03
CA ALA A 38 -1.72 4.51 5.93
C ALA A 38 -1.01 3.88 7.14
N THR A 39 0.12 3.20 6.92
CA THR A 39 0.91 2.62 7.99
C THR A 39 1.40 3.68 8.97
N ILE A 40 1.94 4.78 8.45
CA ILE A 40 2.42 5.90 9.28
C ILE A 40 1.27 6.49 10.09
N ALA A 41 0.12 6.72 9.47
CA ALA A 41 -1.05 7.26 10.15
C ALA A 41 -1.54 6.33 11.26
N LEU A 42 -1.59 5.03 10.99
CA LEU A 42 -2.01 4.04 11.97
C LEU A 42 -1.05 3.95 13.15
N GLU A 43 0.25 4.02 12.89
CA GLU A 43 1.27 4.04 13.95
C GLU A 43 1.12 5.25 14.85
N GLN A 44 0.87 6.42 14.27
CA GLN A 44 0.62 7.64 15.02
C GLN A 44 -0.63 7.51 15.91
N ILE A 45 -1.73 7.04 15.33
CA ILE A 45 -2.99 6.87 16.04
C ILE A 45 -2.81 5.85 17.18
N LEU A 46 -2.14 4.74 16.90
CA LEU A 46 -1.87 3.72 17.91
C LEU A 46 -1.08 4.30 19.08
N GLY A 47 -0.05 5.12 18.78
CA GLY A 47 0.73 5.79 19.82
C GLY A 47 -0.13 6.68 20.71
N GLU A 48 -1.03 7.46 20.12
CA GLU A 48 -1.96 8.31 20.85
C GLU A 48 -2.93 7.50 21.70
N VAL A 49 -3.48 6.43 21.14
CA VAL A 49 -4.39 5.54 21.85
C VAL A 49 -3.71 4.88 23.04
N GLN A 50 -2.46 4.44 22.86
CA GLN A 50 -1.67 3.84 23.94
C GLN A 50 -1.42 4.84 25.06
N ALA A 51 -1.12 6.09 24.75
CA ALA A 51 -0.92 7.15 25.73
C ALA A 51 -2.21 7.42 26.51
N LEU A 52 -3.33 7.50 25.83
CA LEU A 52 -4.64 7.69 26.46
C LEU A 52 -5.01 6.51 27.35
N HIS A 53 -4.71 5.30 26.91
CA HIS A 53 -4.98 4.09 27.67
C HIS A 53 -4.19 4.10 29.00
N LYS A 54 -2.92 4.46 28.93
CA LYS A 54 -2.07 4.58 30.10
C LYS A 54 -2.63 5.61 31.07
N THR A 55 -3.10 6.76 30.59
CA THR A 55 -3.72 7.77 31.40
C THR A 55 -5.01 7.26 32.05
N ALA A 56 -5.83 6.55 31.32
CA ALA A 56 -7.07 5.97 31.83
C ALA A 56 -6.78 4.94 32.94
N GLU A 57 -5.77 4.10 32.74
CA GLU A 57 -5.33 3.16 33.79
C GLU A 57 -4.91 3.89 35.06
N GLN A 58 -4.12 4.94 34.94
CA GLN A 58 -3.64 5.72 36.09
C GLN A 58 -4.78 6.37 36.83
N ARG A 59 -5.86 6.72 36.14
CA ARG A 59 -7.05 7.34 36.77
C ARG A 59 -8.08 6.33 37.24
N GLY A 60 -7.89 5.07 36.94
CA GLY A 60 -8.86 4.04 37.27
C GLY A 60 -10.16 4.13 36.48
N ASP A 61 -10.10 4.73 35.28
CA ASP A 61 -11.26 4.92 34.43
C ASP A 61 -11.47 3.68 33.54
N SER A 62 -12.13 2.68 34.12
CA SER A 62 -12.32 1.38 33.44
C SER A 62 -13.23 1.47 32.21
N CYS A 63 -14.15 2.43 32.17
CA CYS A 63 -15.01 2.63 31.01
C CYS A 63 -14.18 3.10 29.81
N THR A 64 -13.32 4.10 30.01
CA THR A 64 -12.43 4.59 28.97
C THR A 64 -11.44 3.52 28.56
N GLU A 65 -10.88 2.75 29.49
CA GLU A 65 -10.00 1.63 29.20
C GLU A 65 -10.68 0.61 28.29
N TYR A 66 -11.93 0.28 28.56
CA TYR A 66 -12.69 -0.66 27.74
C TYR A 66 -12.82 -0.16 26.30
N HIS A 67 -13.23 1.10 26.14
CA HIS A 67 -13.39 1.68 24.82
C HIS A 67 -12.07 1.75 24.04
N LEU A 68 -11.00 2.10 24.71
CA LEU A 68 -9.67 2.16 24.09
C LEU A 68 -9.18 0.78 23.66
N ARG A 69 -9.50 -0.27 24.42
CA ARG A 69 -9.19 -1.64 24.00
C ARG A 69 -9.94 -2.02 22.72
N GLN A 70 -11.19 -1.60 22.58
CA GLN A 70 -11.95 -1.85 21.35
C GLN A 70 -11.33 -1.10 20.16
N ILE A 71 -10.90 0.13 20.37
CA ILE A 71 -10.22 0.91 19.34
C ILE A 71 -8.91 0.24 18.94
N LYS A 72 -8.13 -0.25 19.89
CA LYS A 72 -6.87 -0.97 19.60
C LYS A 72 -7.10 -2.20 18.76
N ARG A 73 -8.18 -2.94 19.00
CA ARG A 73 -8.52 -4.12 18.18
C ARG A 73 -8.81 -3.72 16.74
N GLY A 74 -9.54 -2.63 16.55
CA GLY A 74 -9.81 -2.10 15.22
C GLY A 74 -8.55 -1.65 14.51
N LEU A 75 -7.65 -0.99 15.23
CA LEU A 75 -6.37 -0.55 14.69
C LEU A 75 -5.49 -1.73 14.31
N SER A 76 -5.46 -2.79 15.12
CA SER A 76 -4.69 -4.00 14.79
C SER A 76 -5.20 -4.66 13.52
N ALA A 77 -6.53 -4.74 13.37
CA ALA A 77 -7.13 -5.27 12.14
C ALA A 77 -6.78 -4.40 10.92
N ALA A 78 -6.77 -3.09 11.08
CA ALA A 78 -6.39 -2.17 10.02
C ALA A 78 -4.91 -2.33 9.65
N PHE A 79 -4.03 -2.49 10.63
CA PHE A 79 -2.61 -2.78 10.39
C PHE A 79 -2.42 -4.05 9.60
N ASP A 80 -3.11 -5.12 9.97
CA ASP A 80 -3.02 -6.40 9.26
C ASP A 80 -3.47 -6.25 7.81
N ALA A 81 -4.57 -5.53 7.58
CA ALA A 81 -5.07 -5.26 6.23
C ALA A 81 -4.08 -4.47 5.39
N VAL A 82 -3.48 -3.42 5.96
CA VAL A 82 -2.49 -2.61 5.26
C VAL A 82 -1.23 -3.42 4.97
N THR A 83 -0.81 -4.25 5.90
CA THR A 83 0.35 -5.14 5.72
C THR A 83 0.11 -6.12 4.57
N GLU A 84 -1.09 -6.67 4.48
CA GLU A 84 -1.46 -7.56 3.37
C GLU A 84 -1.45 -6.84 2.02
N VAL A 85 -1.97 -5.61 1.99
CA VAL A 85 -1.96 -4.79 0.77
C VAL A 85 -0.53 -4.48 0.36
N ASP A 86 0.33 -4.12 1.31
CA ASP A 86 1.73 -3.83 1.05
C ASP A 86 2.47 -5.05 0.51
N ALA A 87 2.22 -6.21 1.09
CA ALA A 87 2.80 -7.47 0.63
C ALA A 87 2.32 -7.83 -0.78
N ALA A 88 1.04 -7.62 -1.07
CA ALA A 88 0.49 -7.87 -2.40
C ALA A 88 1.08 -6.92 -3.43
N ALA A 89 1.23 -5.64 -3.08
CA ALA A 89 1.83 -4.64 -3.94
C ALA A 89 3.30 -4.99 -4.22
N SER A 90 4.03 -5.46 -3.22
CA SER A 90 5.43 -5.88 -3.38
C SER A 90 5.55 -7.07 -4.34
N ARG A 91 4.64 -8.03 -4.23
CA ARG A 91 4.62 -9.17 -5.15
C ARG A 91 4.30 -8.74 -6.57
N LEU A 92 3.38 -7.82 -6.73
CA LEU A 92 3.00 -7.29 -8.03
C LEU A 92 4.16 -6.54 -8.67
N GLU A 93 4.85 -5.71 -7.91
CA GLU A 93 6.04 -5.00 -8.36
C GLU A 93 7.11 -5.97 -8.84
N HIS A 94 7.37 -7.01 -8.05
CA HIS A 94 8.35 -8.02 -8.42
C HIS A 94 7.99 -8.70 -9.73
N ARG A 95 6.74 -9.08 -9.91
CA ARG A 95 6.25 -9.68 -11.15
C ARG A 95 6.34 -8.72 -12.33
N TYR A 96 6.02 -7.45 -12.09
CA TYR A 96 6.12 -6.40 -13.10
C TYR A 96 7.55 -6.29 -13.62
N TYR A 97 8.53 -6.18 -12.74
CA TYR A 97 9.92 -6.04 -13.15
C TYR A 97 10.48 -7.30 -13.78
N LEU A 98 10.05 -8.47 -13.36
CA LEU A 98 10.42 -9.71 -14.03
C LEU A 98 9.88 -9.75 -15.45
N ALA A 99 8.63 -9.35 -15.66
CA ALA A 99 8.02 -9.31 -16.98
C ALA A 99 8.69 -8.27 -17.88
N GLU A 100 9.06 -7.13 -17.33
CA GLU A 100 9.76 -6.07 -18.05
C GLU A 100 11.16 -6.53 -18.48
N SER A 101 11.82 -7.28 -17.63
CA SER A 101 13.17 -7.79 -17.90
C SER A 101 13.21 -8.91 -18.94
N ALA A 102 12.10 -9.61 -19.10
CA ALA A 102 12.02 -10.69 -20.07
C ALA A 102 11.88 -10.15 -21.49
#